data_75d41f4cfdafca7b18b18bfa06b7f9ae
#
_entry.id   75d41f4cfdafca7b18b18bfa06b7f9ae
#
_cell.length_a   1.000
_cell.length_b   1.000
_cell.length_c   1.000
_cell.angle_alpha   90.00
_cell.angle_beta   90.00
_cell.angle_gamma   90.00
#
_symmetry.space_group_name_H-M   'P 1'
#
loop_
_entity.id
_entity.type
_entity.pdbx_description
1 polymer ?
#
loop_
_entity_poly.entity_id
_entity_poly.type
_entity_poly.pdbx_seq_one_letter_code
_entity_poly.pdbx_strand_id
1 'polypeptide(L)'
;MFLPGLWPTYYKKAKGCKVWDLNNKVYYDFAGMGVTSCVLGYSNEYINRALIKGLESGSMCTLNAVEEVELAEELLNIHKWSGMAKFCKSGGEACMVAIRIARAYTNKNNIAFCGYHGWHDWYLATNMNGSKNLDKQLLPGLKAKGVSNSFKNSIKPFLYNDIASFKKLFKNNNNNIGIIIMEPMRGVKPSHNFLRQVKSIAKKNKAILIFDEITSGFKDNYGGLHLKLKVTPDMAIFGKSIGNGYPISAIIGKKDIMQVAQETFISSTMWTDRLGFIAAKVTLKKLKQLNINRLISN
;
A
#
# COMPACT_ATOMS: atom_id res chain seq x y z
N MET A 1 -13.82 6.10 15.35
CA MET A 1 -14.32 5.13 14.39
C MET A 1 -15.21 4.07 15.03
N PHE A 2 -15.13 3.92 16.31
CA PHE A 2 -16.09 3.10 17.07
C PHE A 2 -17.08 4.03 17.73
N LEU A 3 -18.36 3.67 17.71
CA LEU A 3 -19.41 4.37 18.42
C LEU A 3 -19.48 3.78 19.86
N PRO A 4 -18.93 4.44 20.88
CA PRO A 4 -18.92 3.90 22.24
C PRO A 4 -20.36 3.56 22.68
N GLY A 5 -20.54 2.39 23.26
CA GLY A 5 -21.82 1.91 23.75
C GLY A 5 -22.79 1.32 22.71
N LEU A 6 -22.54 1.57 21.40
CA LEU A 6 -23.37 1.02 20.31
C LEU A 6 -22.69 -0.13 19.57
N TRP A 7 -21.40 -0.25 19.70
CA TRP A 7 -20.59 -1.23 19.00
C TRP A 7 -19.56 -1.87 19.94
N PRO A 8 -19.31 -3.20 19.88
CA PRO A 8 -18.31 -3.83 20.71
C PRO A 8 -16.90 -3.31 20.36
N THR A 9 -16.13 -2.96 21.40
CA THR A 9 -14.76 -2.46 21.25
C THR A 9 -13.76 -3.59 21.07
N TYR A 10 -14.04 -4.76 21.71
CA TYR A 10 -13.13 -5.90 21.77
C TYR A 10 -13.77 -7.16 21.21
N TYR A 11 -12.99 -7.98 20.55
CA TYR A 11 -13.39 -9.30 20.10
C TYR A 11 -12.64 -10.41 20.85
N LYS A 12 -13.30 -11.53 21.07
CA LYS A 12 -12.74 -12.75 21.64
C LYS A 12 -12.26 -13.74 20.56
N LYS A 13 -12.99 -13.79 19.43
CA LYS A 13 -12.75 -14.72 18.33
C LYS A 13 -13.21 -14.11 17.02
N ALA A 14 -12.49 -14.41 15.95
CA ALA A 14 -12.92 -14.12 14.58
C ALA A 14 -12.62 -15.34 13.68
N LYS A 15 -13.58 -15.74 12.82
CA LYS A 15 -13.42 -16.85 11.87
C LYS A 15 -14.32 -16.64 10.65
N GLY A 16 -13.77 -16.81 9.44
CA GLY A 16 -14.48 -16.50 8.20
C GLY A 16 -14.91 -15.03 8.18
N CYS A 17 -16.21 -14.75 8.06
CA CYS A 17 -16.76 -13.39 8.16
C CYS A 17 -17.41 -13.10 9.51
N LYS A 18 -17.28 -13.99 10.50
CA LYS A 18 -17.91 -13.86 11.82
C LYS A 18 -16.93 -13.37 12.88
N VAL A 19 -17.40 -12.52 13.77
CA VAL A 19 -16.68 -11.99 14.93
C VAL A 19 -17.52 -12.24 16.18
N TRP A 20 -16.88 -12.66 17.26
CA TRP A 20 -17.49 -12.87 18.59
C TRP A 20 -16.95 -11.81 19.55
N ASP A 21 -17.83 -11.07 20.21
CA ASP A 21 -17.43 -10.18 21.27
C ASP A 21 -17.08 -10.92 22.58
N LEU A 22 -16.76 -10.17 23.64
CA LEU A 22 -16.41 -10.74 24.95
C LEU A 22 -17.55 -11.53 25.59
N ASN A 23 -18.81 -11.22 25.24
CA ASN A 23 -20.00 -11.87 25.73
C ASN A 23 -20.46 -13.06 24.83
N ASN A 24 -19.61 -13.46 23.85
CA ASN A 24 -19.88 -14.49 22.85
C ASN A 24 -21.04 -14.14 21.88
N LYS A 25 -21.49 -12.89 21.83
CA LYS A 25 -22.45 -12.45 20.81
C LYS A 25 -21.77 -12.43 19.44
N VAL A 26 -22.45 -12.96 18.43
CA VAL A 26 -21.92 -13.12 17.06
C VAL A 26 -22.34 -11.93 16.19
N TYR A 27 -21.38 -11.42 15.42
CA TYR A 27 -21.59 -10.40 14.41
C TYR A 27 -21.04 -10.89 13.07
N TYR A 28 -21.67 -10.49 11.97
CA TYR A 28 -21.12 -10.62 10.63
C TYR A 28 -20.39 -9.35 10.27
N ASP A 29 -19.13 -9.45 9.86
CA ASP A 29 -18.32 -8.28 9.48
C ASP A 29 -18.55 -7.92 8.01
N PHE A 30 -19.38 -6.92 7.77
CA PHE A 30 -19.59 -6.27 6.48
C PHE A 30 -18.78 -4.97 6.33
N ALA A 31 -17.96 -4.61 7.31
CA ALA A 31 -17.13 -3.40 7.30
C ALA A 31 -15.77 -3.58 6.62
N GLY A 32 -15.61 -4.67 5.86
CA GLY A 32 -14.41 -4.96 5.08
C GLY A 32 -13.32 -5.70 5.86
N MET A 33 -13.70 -6.60 6.74
CA MET A 33 -12.86 -7.58 7.44
C MET A 33 -11.40 -7.14 7.68
N GLY A 34 -11.16 -6.50 8.84
CA GLY A 34 -9.83 -5.99 9.19
C GLY A 34 -9.35 -4.85 8.29
N VAL A 35 -10.24 -3.92 7.95
CA VAL A 35 -9.95 -2.76 7.06
C VAL A 35 -9.44 -3.23 5.70
N THR A 36 -10.13 -4.22 5.11
CA THR A 36 -9.84 -4.86 3.81
C THR A 36 -8.57 -5.73 3.77
N SER A 37 -8.04 -6.14 4.92
CA SER A 37 -6.84 -7.00 4.95
C SER A 37 -7.15 -8.49 4.85
N CYS A 38 -8.28 -8.98 5.41
CA CYS A 38 -8.58 -10.40 5.51
C CYS A 38 -9.45 -10.91 4.36
N VAL A 39 -8.96 -10.82 3.13
CA VAL A 39 -9.72 -11.16 1.90
C VAL A 39 -10.11 -12.64 1.79
N LEU A 40 -9.40 -13.55 2.46
CA LEU A 40 -9.72 -14.98 2.55
C LEU A 40 -10.50 -15.32 3.83
N GLY A 41 -10.97 -14.30 4.56
CA GLY A 41 -11.64 -14.47 5.85
C GLY A 41 -10.68 -14.54 7.04
N TYR A 42 -11.24 -14.28 8.22
CA TYR A 42 -10.52 -14.40 9.49
C TYR A 42 -10.10 -15.82 9.78
N SER A 43 -8.97 -16.00 10.45
CA SER A 43 -8.46 -17.31 10.89
C SER A 43 -8.51 -18.36 9.78
N ASN A 44 -7.97 -18.00 8.62
CA ASN A 44 -7.95 -18.88 7.46
C ASN A 44 -7.08 -20.12 7.75
N GLU A 45 -7.65 -21.29 7.60
CA GLU A 45 -7.05 -22.58 7.99
C GLU A 45 -5.75 -22.89 7.23
N TYR A 46 -5.71 -22.58 5.94
CA TYR A 46 -4.52 -22.84 5.11
C TYR A 46 -3.34 -21.96 5.54
N ILE A 47 -3.61 -20.69 5.85
CA ILE A 47 -2.60 -19.74 6.34
C ILE A 47 -2.15 -20.18 7.73
N ASN A 48 -3.09 -20.48 8.64
CA ASN A 48 -2.75 -20.88 10.02
C ASN A 48 -1.86 -22.12 10.05
N ARG A 49 -2.18 -23.17 9.27
CA ARG A 49 -1.35 -24.39 9.18
C ARG A 49 0.08 -24.09 8.67
N ALA A 50 0.22 -23.22 7.67
CA ALA A 50 1.54 -22.86 7.15
C ALA A 50 2.36 -22.05 8.17
N LEU A 51 1.70 -21.16 8.89
CA LEU A 51 2.34 -20.37 9.94
C LEU A 51 2.79 -21.18 11.13
N ILE A 52 2.00 -22.18 11.57
CA ILE A 52 2.40 -23.12 12.63
C ILE A 52 3.70 -23.82 12.26
N LYS A 53 3.80 -24.36 11.03
CA LYS A 53 5.05 -24.95 10.53
C LYS A 53 6.23 -23.95 10.48
N GLY A 54 5.93 -22.71 10.11
CA GLY A 54 6.92 -21.64 10.10
C GLY A 54 7.45 -21.29 11.51
N LEU A 55 6.55 -21.30 12.49
CA LEU A 55 6.91 -21.09 13.92
C LEU A 55 7.77 -22.22 14.45
N GLU A 56 7.42 -23.48 14.16
CA GLU A 56 8.19 -24.66 14.54
C GLU A 56 9.62 -24.65 13.95
N SER A 57 9.80 -24.01 12.80
CA SER A 57 11.10 -23.87 12.11
C SER A 57 11.86 -22.59 12.49
N GLY A 58 11.35 -21.81 13.45
CA GLY A 58 11.89 -20.51 13.84
C GLY A 58 11.37 -19.35 12.98
N SER A 59 10.75 -18.37 13.63
CA SER A 59 10.14 -17.21 12.95
C SER A 59 11.18 -16.20 12.46
N MET A 60 12.37 -16.17 13.07
CA MET A 60 13.42 -15.20 12.77
C MET A 60 14.80 -15.77 13.17
N CYS A 61 15.82 -15.46 12.39
CA CYS A 61 17.19 -15.74 12.74
C CYS A 61 18.15 -14.71 12.10
N THR A 62 19.46 -14.86 12.29
CA THR A 62 20.47 -13.98 11.68
C THR A 62 20.50 -14.07 10.14
N LEU A 63 20.12 -15.22 9.59
CA LEU A 63 20.01 -15.44 8.15
C LEU A 63 18.59 -15.08 7.66
N ASN A 64 18.48 -14.65 6.42
CA ASN A 64 17.18 -14.37 5.79
C ASN A 64 16.40 -15.66 5.51
N ALA A 65 15.09 -15.61 5.67
CA ALA A 65 14.22 -16.72 5.34
C ALA A 65 14.10 -16.91 3.83
N VAL A 66 14.12 -18.15 3.35
CA VAL A 66 13.98 -18.46 1.91
C VAL A 66 12.67 -17.94 1.33
N GLU A 67 11.61 -17.87 2.13
CA GLU A 67 10.31 -17.36 1.73
C GLU A 67 10.33 -15.88 1.31
N GLU A 68 11.32 -15.10 1.74
CA GLU A 68 11.52 -13.73 1.27
C GLU A 68 11.85 -13.70 -0.23
N VAL A 69 12.81 -14.53 -0.64
CA VAL A 69 13.22 -14.64 -2.05
C VAL A 69 12.10 -15.21 -2.90
N GLU A 70 11.47 -16.29 -2.44
CA GLU A 70 10.37 -16.94 -3.16
C GLU A 70 9.17 -15.99 -3.37
N LEU A 71 8.82 -15.17 -2.37
CA LEU A 71 7.76 -14.15 -2.50
C LEU A 71 8.18 -13.04 -3.47
N ALA A 72 9.43 -12.60 -3.41
CA ALA A 72 9.95 -11.60 -4.36
C ALA A 72 9.85 -12.11 -5.80
N GLU A 73 10.29 -13.32 -6.07
CA GLU A 73 10.20 -13.96 -7.38
C GLU A 73 8.75 -14.11 -7.85
N GLU A 74 7.83 -14.54 -6.97
CA GLU A 74 6.41 -14.65 -7.29
C GLU A 74 5.82 -13.28 -7.68
N LEU A 75 6.10 -12.22 -6.92
CA LEU A 75 5.63 -10.87 -7.23
C LEU A 75 6.21 -10.34 -8.56
N LEU A 76 7.50 -10.53 -8.81
CA LEU A 76 8.13 -10.13 -10.07
C LEU A 76 7.62 -10.94 -11.26
N ASN A 77 7.29 -12.22 -11.04
CA ASN A 77 6.66 -13.05 -12.07
C ASN A 77 5.26 -12.58 -12.46
N ILE A 78 4.48 -12.10 -11.51
CA ILE A 78 3.17 -11.47 -11.75
C ILE A 78 3.33 -10.12 -12.46
N HIS A 79 4.37 -9.35 -12.12
CA HIS A 79 4.60 -7.98 -12.56
C HIS A 79 5.86 -7.87 -13.44
N LYS A 80 5.82 -8.41 -14.65
CA LYS A 80 6.97 -8.45 -15.57
C LYS A 80 7.60 -7.09 -15.91
N TRP A 81 6.95 -5.99 -15.57
CA TRP A 81 7.47 -4.63 -15.70
C TRP A 81 8.42 -4.23 -14.57
N SER A 82 8.38 -4.92 -13.46
CA SER A 82 9.22 -4.69 -12.28
C SER A 82 10.48 -5.57 -12.31
N GLY A 83 11.52 -5.14 -11.63
CA GLY A 83 12.80 -5.86 -11.60
C GLY A 83 13.32 -6.15 -10.19
N MET A 84 12.78 -5.49 -9.16
CA MET A 84 13.17 -5.71 -7.76
C MET A 84 11.98 -5.54 -6.82
N ALA A 85 12.06 -6.21 -5.66
CA ALA A 85 11.10 -6.11 -4.56
C ALA A 85 11.82 -5.76 -3.26
N LYS A 86 11.12 -5.06 -2.35
CA LYS A 86 11.52 -4.82 -0.96
C LYS A 86 10.31 -4.98 -0.06
N PHE A 87 10.52 -5.53 1.14
CA PHE A 87 9.43 -5.82 2.07
C PHE A 87 9.49 -4.95 3.32
N CYS A 88 8.31 -4.67 3.88
CA CYS A 88 8.08 -3.98 5.15
C CYS A 88 6.93 -4.69 5.88
N LYS A 89 6.60 -4.25 7.11
CA LYS A 89 5.49 -4.82 7.88
C LYS A 89 4.18 -4.06 7.72
N SER A 90 4.24 -2.75 7.51
CA SER A 90 3.04 -1.92 7.39
C SER A 90 3.02 -1.11 6.09
N GLY A 91 1.81 -0.73 5.64
CA GLY A 91 1.64 0.07 4.43
C GLY A 91 2.26 1.47 4.55
N GLY A 92 2.17 2.10 5.74
CA GLY A 92 2.80 3.40 5.97
C GLY A 92 4.32 3.35 5.84
N GLU A 93 4.97 2.32 6.41
CA GLU A 93 6.41 2.07 6.21
C GLU A 93 6.73 1.90 4.72
N ALA A 94 5.97 1.08 4.02
CA ALA A 94 6.19 0.82 2.59
C ALA A 94 6.07 2.11 1.75
N CYS A 95 5.08 2.97 2.04
CA CYS A 95 4.96 4.28 1.40
C CYS A 95 6.19 5.16 1.69
N MET A 96 6.65 5.20 2.96
CA MET A 96 7.84 5.99 3.33
C MET A 96 9.11 5.47 2.65
N VAL A 97 9.29 4.16 2.58
CA VAL A 97 10.43 3.52 1.90
C VAL A 97 10.40 3.82 0.40
N ALA A 98 9.24 3.68 -0.26
CA ALA A 98 9.09 3.99 -1.68
C ALA A 98 9.41 5.45 -1.99
N ILE A 99 8.95 6.39 -1.14
CA ILE A 99 9.25 7.82 -1.26
C ILE A 99 10.75 8.09 -1.07
N ARG A 100 11.40 7.44 -0.10
CA ARG A 100 12.84 7.62 0.13
C ARG A 100 13.66 7.15 -1.08
N ILE A 101 13.34 5.99 -1.63
CA ILE A 101 13.97 5.48 -2.86
C ILE A 101 13.77 6.46 -4.02
N ALA A 102 12.53 6.93 -4.23
CA ALA A 102 12.20 7.85 -5.30
C ALA A 102 12.87 9.22 -5.14
N ARG A 103 13.04 9.73 -3.90
CA ARG A 103 13.82 10.95 -3.61
C ARG A 103 15.29 10.76 -3.95
N ALA A 104 15.89 9.66 -3.52
CA ALA A 104 17.29 9.36 -3.80
C ALA A 104 17.53 9.21 -5.31
N TYR A 105 16.64 8.53 -6.03
CA TYR A 105 16.74 8.37 -7.48
C TYR A 105 16.59 9.70 -8.26
N THR A 106 15.62 10.53 -7.88
CA THR A 106 15.32 11.77 -8.62
C THR A 106 16.13 12.96 -8.17
N ASN A 107 16.75 12.90 -7.00
CA ASN A 107 17.35 14.02 -6.28
C ASN A 107 16.38 15.22 -6.12
N LYS A 108 15.07 14.94 -5.94
CA LYS A 108 14.00 15.92 -5.79
C LYS A 108 13.18 15.63 -4.54
N ASN A 109 12.78 16.70 -3.82
CA ASN A 109 12.11 16.57 -2.53
C ASN A 109 10.58 16.65 -2.60
N ASN A 110 10.03 17.31 -3.63
CA ASN A 110 8.61 17.60 -3.68
C ASN A 110 7.82 16.40 -4.20
N ILE A 111 6.69 16.16 -3.52
CA ILE A 111 5.76 15.05 -3.78
C ILE A 111 4.41 15.61 -4.22
N ALA A 112 3.88 15.13 -5.33
CA ALA A 112 2.47 15.25 -5.66
C ALA A 112 1.75 13.96 -5.22
N PHE A 113 0.59 14.07 -4.58
CA PHE A 113 -0.13 12.88 -4.12
C PHE A 113 -1.64 13.00 -4.28
N CYS A 114 -2.28 11.83 -4.38
CA CYS A 114 -3.74 11.70 -4.39
C CYS A 114 -4.15 10.42 -3.68
N GLY A 115 -4.80 10.54 -2.53
CA GLY A 115 -5.28 9.41 -1.76
C GLY A 115 -4.76 9.38 -0.33
N TYR A 116 -4.93 8.23 0.32
CA TYR A 116 -4.44 7.96 1.67
C TYR A 116 -3.19 7.09 1.62
N HIS A 117 -2.10 7.56 2.22
CA HIS A 117 -0.80 6.89 2.15
C HIS A 117 -0.13 6.71 3.52
N GLY A 118 -0.92 6.47 4.54
CA GLY A 118 -0.43 6.31 5.91
C GLY A 118 -0.47 7.62 6.72
N TRP A 119 0.14 7.58 7.91
CA TRP A 119 0.08 8.64 8.92
C TRP A 119 1.42 9.36 9.14
N HIS A 120 2.46 8.96 8.40
CA HIS A 120 3.82 9.50 8.56
C HIS A 120 3.86 11.00 8.29
N ASP A 121 4.85 11.66 8.87
CA ASP A 121 5.02 13.11 8.85
C ASP A 121 4.91 13.71 7.46
N TRP A 122 5.53 13.07 6.46
CA TRP A 122 5.47 13.58 5.09
C TRP A 122 4.03 13.71 4.56
N TYR A 123 3.12 12.81 4.95
CA TYR A 123 1.72 12.85 4.51
C TYR A 123 0.92 13.92 5.27
N LEU A 124 1.03 13.94 6.60
CA LEU A 124 0.34 14.93 7.44
C LEU A 124 0.83 16.36 7.22
N ALA A 125 2.09 16.55 6.78
CA ALA A 125 2.66 17.85 6.46
C ALA A 125 1.86 18.63 5.40
N THR A 126 1.02 17.95 4.62
CA THR A 126 0.10 18.59 3.68
C THR A 126 -0.79 19.63 4.35
N ASN A 127 -1.27 19.35 5.58
CA ASN A 127 -2.13 20.26 6.34
C ASN A 127 -1.37 21.41 7.03
N MET A 128 -0.04 21.47 6.94
CA MET A 128 0.74 22.64 7.37
C MET A 128 0.61 23.84 6.43
N ASN A 129 0.19 23.60 5.16
CA ASN A 129 0.01 24.63 4.14
C ASN A 129 -1.47 25.03 3.93
N GLY A 130 -2.37 24.44 4.72
CA GLY A 130 -3.79 24.67 4.67
C GLY A 130 -4.53 23.54 5.41
N SER A 131 -5.24 23.85 6.46
CA SER A 131 -5.83 22.87 7.39
C SER A 131 -6.86 21.91 6.78
N LYS A 132 -7.25 22.12 5.52
CA LYS A 132 -8.26 21.34 4.79
C LYS A 132 -7.68 20.56 3.58
N ASN A 133 -6.36 20.57 3.39
CA ASN A 133 -5.75 19.92 2.22
C ASN A 133 -5.97 18.39 2.19
N LEU A 134 -6.12 17.74 3.36
CA LEU A 134 -6.41 16.32 3.48
C LEU A 134 -7.90 15.98 3.51
N ASP A 135 -8.81 16.95 3.61
CA ASP A 135 -10.26 16.70 3.74
C ASP A 135 -10.83 15.90 2.55
N LYS A 136 -10.34 16.19 1.34
CA LYS A 136 -10.71 15.45 0.11
C LYS A 136 -9.85 14.21 -0.17
N GLN A 137 -8.82 13.99 0.64
CA GLN A 137 -7.88 12.87 0.46
C GLN A 137 -8.19 11.71 1.41
N LEU A 138 -8.60 11.99 2.64
CA LEU A 138 -8.91 10.97 3.65
C LEU A 138 -10.14 11.37 4.49
N LEU A 139 -9.92 12.20 5.50
CA LEU A 139 -10.94 12.62 6.48
C LEU A 139 -10.76 14.11 6.77
N PRO A 140 -11.87 14.84 7.02
CA PRO A 140 -11.80 16.21 7.46
C PRO A 140 -11.23 16.34 8.88
N GLY A 141 -10.62 17.47 9.16
CA GLY A 141 -10.18 17.85 10.51
C GLY A 141 -8.87 17.24 10.98
N LEU A 142 -8.11 16.57 10.13
CA LEU A 142 -6.78 16.04 10.48
C LEU A 142 -5.80 17.19 10.78
N LYS A 143 -5.13 17.10 11.93
CA LYS A 143 -4.16 18.11 12.38
C LYS A 143 -2.74 17.63 12.14
N ALA A 144 -1.85 18.54 11.68
CA ALA A 144 -0.41 18.28 11.52
C ALA A 144 0.40 18.57 12.81
N LYS A 145 -0.23 18.40 13.99
CA LYS A 145 0.44 18.64 15.28
C LYS A 145 1.56 17.61 15.46
N GLY A 146 2.76 18.07 15.79
CA GLY A 146 3.94 17.23 15.97
C GLY A 146 4.76 16.98 14.69
N VAL A 147 4.27 17.40 13.53
CA VAL A 147 5.00 17.25 12.25
C VAL A 147 6.06 18.34 12.14
N SER A 148 7.28 17.98 11.72
CA SER A 148 8.39 18.92 11.54
C SER A 148 8.13 19.96 10.44
N ASN A 149 8.51 21.22 10.70
CA ASN A 149 8.44 22.31 9.73
C ASN A 149 9.28 22.08 8.47
N SER A 150 10.27 21.19 8.50
CA SER A 150 11.09 20.85 7.34
C SER A 150 10.28 20.26 6.16
N PHE A 151 9.11 19.68 6.43
CA PHE A 151 8.23 19.17 5.39
C PHE A 151 7.29 20.22 4.78
N LYS A 152 7.23 21.41 5.37
CA LYS A 152 6.34 22.47 4.89
C LYS A 152 6.61 22.78 3.40
N ASN A 153 5.55 22.93 2.62
CA ASN A 153 5.58 23.21 1.18
C ASN A 153 6.11 22.11 0.26
N SER A 154 6.62 20.99 0.76
CA SER A 154 7.14 19.91 -0.08
C SER A 154 6.06 18.92 -0.57
N ILE A 155 4.87 18.93 0.02
CA ILE A 155 3.80 17.98 -0.25
C ILE A 155 2.61 18.69 -0.90
N LYS A 156 2.23 18.25 -2.10
CA LYS A 156 1.24 18.90 -2.96
C LYS A 156 0.09 17.93 -3.28
N PRO A 157 -1.12 18.15 -2.76
CA PRO A 157 -2.27 17.32 -3.10
C PRO A 157 -2.81 17.67 -4.49
N PHE A 158 -3.32 16.67 -5.20
CA PHE A 158 -4.21 16.84 -6.36
C PHE A 158 -5.46 15.99 -6.21
N LEU A 159 -6.52 16.32 -6.95
CA LEU A 159 -7.79 15.63 -6.82
C LEU A 159 -7.88 14.43 -7.76
N TYR A 160 -8.48 13.36 -7.28
CA TYR A 160 -8.75 12.18 -8.08
C TYR A 160 -9.73 12.51 -9.23
N ASN A 161 -9.44 12.00 -10.43
CA ASN A 161 -10.18 12.29 -11.67
C ASN A 161 -10.17 13.77 -12.12
N ASP A 162 -9.36 14.61 -11.50
CA ASP A 162 -9.17 16.01 -11.89
C ASP A 162 -7.75 16.24 -12.44
N ILE A 163 -7.61 16.02 -13.75
CA ILE A 163 -6.31 16.21 -14.42
C ILE A 163 -5.88 17.68 -14.46
N ALA A 164 -6.84 18.63 -14.36
CA ALA A 164 -6.50 20.04 -14.33
C ALA A 164 -5.81 20.41 -13.02
N SER A 165 -6.28 19.91 -11.89
CA SER A 165 -5.61 20.09 -10.59
C SER A 165 -4.20 19.52 -10.60
N PHE A 166 -4.00 18.35 -11.23
CA PHE A 166 -2.68 17.75 -11.37
C PHE A 166 -1.74 18.56 -12.27
N LYS A 167 -2.20 18.97 -13.46
CA LYS A 167 -1.43 19.81 -14.40
C LYS A 167 -0.99 21.14 -13.78
N LYS A 168 -1.84 21.74 -12.95
CA LYS A 168 -1.53 23.00 -12.25
C LYS A 168 -0.28 22.89 -11.40
N LEU A 169 0.02 21.73 -10.81
CA LEU A 169 1.22 21.53 -9.99
C LEU A 169 2.52 21.67 -10.78
N PHE A 170 2.50 21.38 -12.08
CA PHE A 170 3.68 21.43 -12.95
C PHE A 170 3.82 22.74 -13.76
N LYS A 171 2.80 23.61 -13.74
CA LYS A 171 2.87 24.91 -14.41
C LYS A 171 3.82 25.88 -13.70
N ASN A 172 3.96 25.79 -12.40
CA ASN A 172 4.86 26.61 -11.62
C ASN A 172 6.24 25.95 -11.61
N ASN A 173 7.20 26.47 -12.38
CA ASN A 173 8.56 25.93 -12.54
C ASN A 173 9.30 25.71 -11.21
N ASN A 174 8.88 26.36 -10.13
CA ASN A 174 9.44 26.19 -8.79
C ASN A 174 8.97 24.91 -8.08
N ASN A 175 7.97 24.19 -8.64
CA ASN A 175 7.51 22.91 -8.09
C ASN A 175 8.35 21.76 -8.63
N ASN A 176 9.58 21.65 -8.20
CA ASN A 176 10.52 20.58 -8.55
C ASN A 176 10.01 19.19 -8.06
N ILE A 177 8.83 18.77 -8.60
CA ILE A 177 8.17 17.53 -8.22
C ILE A 177 8.94 16.35 -8.82
N GLY A 178 9.45 15.49 -7.95
CA GLY A 178 10.17 14.28 -8.33
C GLY A 178 9.35 13.01 -8.12
N ILE A 179 8.28 13.08 -7.33
CA ILE A 179 7.53 11.92 -6.90
C ILE A 179 6.04 12.20 -7.07
N ILE A 180 5.34 11.24 -7.62
CA ILE A 180 3.88 11.20 -7.69
C ILE A 180 3.45 9.89 -7.05
N ILE A 181 2.71 9.96 -5.95
CA ILE A 181 2.12 8.79 -5.30
C ILE A 181 0.61 8.90 -5.30
N MET A 182 -0.08 7.83 -5.73
CA MET A 182 -1.54 7.84 -5.77
C MET A 182 -2.14 6.44 -5.68
N GLU A 183 -3.35 6.36 -5.15
CA GLU A 183 -4.19 5.18 -5.29
C GLU A 183 -4.73 5.13 -6.73
N PRO A 184 -4.63 4.00 -7.46
CA PRO A 184 -5.12 3.91 -8.85
C PRO A 184 -6.64 3.97 -8.95
N MET A 185 -7.36 3.68 -7.85
CA MET A 185 -8.82 3.79 -7.73
C MET A 185 -9.21 4.23 -6.32
N ARG A 186 -10.21 5.13 -6.24
CA ARG A 186 -10.73 5.66 -4.98
C ARG A 186 -12.27 5.74 -4.99
N GLY A 187 -12.92 4.66 -4.55
CA GLY A 187 -14.37 4.57 -4.49
C GLY A 187 -15.06 4.52 -5.86
N VAL A 188 -14.56 5.29 -6.83
CA VAL A 188 -15.04 5.32 -8.21
C VAL A 188 -13.93 4.94 -9.18
N LYS A 189 -14.29 4.37 -10.32
CA LYS A 189 -13.34 4.05 -11.39
C LYS A 189 -12.63 5.31 -11.90
N PRO A 190 -11.34 5.21 -12.31
CA PRO A 190 -10.69 6.33 -12.96
C PRO A 190 -11.40 6.66 -14.27
N SER A 191 -11.52 7.95 -14.58
CA SER A 191 -11.99 8.39 -15.90
C SER A 191 -11.07 7.87 -17.00
N HIS A 192 -11.62 7.67 -18.22
CA HIS A 192 -11.00 6.89 -19.30
C HIS A 192 -9.49 7.15 -19.53
N ASN A 193 -9.03 8.39 -19.40
CA ASN A 193 -7.63 8.74 -19.67
C ASN A 193 -6.86 9.32 -18.48
N PHE A 194 -7.47 9.41 -17.30
CA PHE A 194 -6.87 10.09 -16.15
C PHE A 194 -5.48 9.50 -15.80
N LEU A 195 -5.41 8.21 -15.52
CA LEU A 195 -4.14 7.56 -15.13
C LEU A 195 -3.08 7.61 -16.25
N ARG A 196 -3.51 7.49 -17.52
CA ARG A 196 -2.61 7.61 -18.67
C ARG A 196 -2.03 9.01 -18.79
N GLN A 197 -2.86 10.04 -18.57
CA GLN A 197 -2.40 11.43 -18.56
C GLN A 197 -1.45 11.69 -17.39
N VAL A 198 -1.76 11.19 -16.18
CA VAL A 198 -0.85 11.29 -15.02
C VAL A 198 0.50 10.66 -15.36
N LYS A 199 0.52 9.43 -15.91
CA LYS A 199 1.75 8.75 -16.32
C LYS A 199 2.53 9.54 -17.37
N SER A 200 1.85 10.09 -18.38
CA SER A 200 2.49 10.88 -19.43
C SER A 200 3.15 12.15 -18.88
N ILE A 201 2.46 12.86 -17.97
CA ILE A 201 2.99 14.06 -17.32
C ILE A 201 4.15 13.71 -16.39
N ALA A 202 4.05 12.61 -15.63
CA ALA A 202 5.13 12.10 -14.80
C ALA A 202 6.41 11.89 -15.63
N LYS A 203 6.29 11.13 -16.74
CA LYS A 203 7.40 10.86 -17.66
C LYS A 203 8.02 12.14 -18.23
N LYS A 204 7.19 13.08 -18.70
CA LYS A 204 7.64 14.37 -19.25
C LYS A 204 8.47 15.19 -18.24
N ASN A 205 8.12 15.10 -16.95
CA ASN A 205 8.77 15.87 -15.88
C ASN A 205 9.86 15.08 -15.14
N LYS A 206 10.22 13.88 -15.62
CA LYS A 206 11.18 12.97 -14.98
C LYS A 206 10.83 12.73 -13.51
N ALA A 207 9.54 12.55 -13.21
CA ALA A 207 9.02 12.22 -11.89
C ALA A 207 8.66 10.74 -11.83
N ILE A 208 8.92 10.09 -10.71
CA ILE A 208 8.58 8.69 -10.45
C ILE A 208 7.11 8.57 -10.10
N LEU A 209 6.38 7.73 -10.83
CA LEU A 209 4.99 7.40 -10.56
C LEU A 209 4.91 6.15 -9.68
N ILE A 210 4.35 6.31 -8.49
CA ILE A 210 4.11 5.25 -7.52
C ILE A 210 2.61 5.00 -7.42
N PHE A 211 2.16 3.77 -7.66
CA PHE A 211 0.80 3.36 -7.34
C PHE A 211 0.75 2.71 -5.96
N ASP A 212 -0.03 3.30 -5.08
CA ASP A 212 -0.39 2.72 -3.80
C ASP A 212 -1.58 1.76 -3.99
N GLU A 213 -1.26 0.49 -4.08
CA GLU A 213 -2.22 -0.60 -4.22
C GLU A 213 -2.49 -1.34 -2.90
N ILE A 214 -2.14 -0.73 -1.75
CA ILE A 214 -2.33 -1.34 -0.43
C ILE A 214 -3.80 -1.73 -0.20
N THR A 215 -4.74 -0.92 -0.71
CA THR A 215 -6.18 -1.19 -0.56
C THR A 215 -6.76 -2.02 -1.70
N SER A 216 -6.24 -1.89 -2.91
CA SER A 216 -6.79 -2.50 -4.13
C SER A 216 -6.07 -3.77 -4.57
N GLY A 217 -4.77 -3.85 -4.32
CA GLY A 217 -3.94 -4.96 -4.78
C GLY A 217 -4.35 -6.30 -4.19
N PHE A 218 -4.42 -7.33 -5.02
CA PHE A 218 -4.83 -8.69 -4.68
C PHE A 218 -6.25 -8.82 -4.08
N LYS A 219 -6.97 -7.71 -3.99
CA LYS A 219 -8.37 -7.67 -3.58
C LYS A 219 -9.29 -7.36 -4.77
N ASP A 220 -9.04 -6.27 -5.49
CA ASP A 220 -9.89 -5.81 -6.58
C ASP A 220 -9.43 -6.35 -7.96
N ASN A 221 -8.23 -6.89 -8.01
CA ASN A 221 -7.66 -7.63 -9.12
C ASN A 221 -6.43 -8.42 -8.64
N TYR A 222 -6.24 -9.66 -9.10
CA TYR A 222 -5.03 -10.41 -8.82
C TYR A 222 -3.82 -9.68 -9.41
N GLY A 223 -2.84 -9.38 -8.58
CA GLY A 223 -1.66 -8.60 -8.96
C GLY A 223 -1.85 -7.08 -8.96
N GLY A 224 -3.07 -6.57 -8.67
CA GLY A 224 -3.33 -5.13 -8.57
C GLY A 224 -4.10 -4.53 -9.74
N LEU A 225 -4.72 -3.38 -9.48
CA LEU A 225 -5.58 -2.69 -10.44
C LEU A 225 -4.83 -2.13 -11.64
N HIS A 226 -3.56 -1.75 -11.48
CA HIS A 226 -2.76 -1.23 -12.60
C HIS A 226 -2.66 -2.22 -13.76
N LEU A 227 -2.66 -3.53 -13.48
CA LEU A 227 -2.68 -4.58 -14.51
C LEU A 227 -4.01 -4.56 -15.27
N LYS A 228 -5.14 -4.51 -14.55
CA LYS A 228 -6.49 -4.43 -15.15
C LYS A 228 -6.69 -3.15 -15.94
N LEU A 229 -6.20 -2.02 -15.44
CA LEU A 229 -6.30 -0.70 -16.06
C LEU A 229 -5.27 -0.47 -17.17
N LYS A 230 -4.31 -1.39 -17.34
CA LYS A 230 -3.24 -1.33 -18.35
C LYS A 230 -2.42 -0.02 -18.26
N VAL A 231 -2.12 0.42 -17.05
CA VAL A 231 -1.27 1.59 -16.78
C VAL A 231 -0.17 1.19 -15.81
N THR A 232 1.03 0.95 -16.32
CA THR A 232 2.18 0.52 -15.53
C THR A 232 2.82 1.71 -14.81
N PRO A 233 2.97 1.70 -13.47
CA PRO A 233 3.72 2.69 -12.72
C PRO A 233 5.24 2.43 -12.82
N ASP A 234 6.04 3.26 -12.17
CA ASP A 234 7.47 3.01 -11.96
C ASP A 234 7.71 2.18 -10.71
N MET A 235 6.85 2.32 -9.70
CA MET A 235 6.81 1.51 -8.48
C MET A 235 5.35 1.23 -8.09
N ALA A 236 5.10 0.09 -7.45
CA ALA A 236 3.81 -0.23 -6.84
C ALA A 236 3.99 -0.75 -5.42
N ILE A 237 3.03 -0.43 -4.54
CA ILE A 237 3.05 -0.80 -3.13
C ILE A 237 1.85 -1.70 -2.85
N PHE A 238 2.08 -2.82 -2.18
CA PHE A 238 1.07 -3.77 -1.74
C PHE A 238 1.11 -3.94 -0.23
N GLY A 239 -0.03 -4.26 0.36
CA GLY A 239 -0.19 -4.52 1.79
C GLY A 239 -1.53 -5.17 2.06
N LYS A 240 -2.03 -5.06 3.30
CA LYS A 240 -3.36 -5.54 3.70
C LYS A 240 -3.66 -6.96 3.19
N SER A 241 -4.40 -7.07 2.07
CA SER A 241 -4.85 -8.32 1.48
C SER A 241 -3.74 -9.30 1.15
N ILE A 242 -2.52 -8.83 0.83
CA ILE A 242 -1.39 -9.72 0.52
C ILE A 242 -1.05 -10.66 1.69
N GLY A 243 -1.18 -10.16 2.95
CA GLY A 243 -0.89 -10.91 4.16
C GLY A 243 -2.11 -11.58 4.81
N ASN A 244 -3.31 -11.32 4.29
CA ASN A 244 -4.58 -11.78 4.89
C ASN A 244 -4.66 -11.57 6.41
N GLY A 245 -4.28 -10.36 6.89
CA GLY A 245 -4.28 -9.97 8.29
C GLY A 245 -2.92 -10.12 9.00
N TYR A 246 -1.94 -10.74 8.37
CA TYR A 246 -0.56 -10.79 8.90
C TYR A 246 0.26 -9.59 8.43
N PRO A 247 1.17 -9.06 9.28
CA PRO A 247 1.98 -7.88 8.97
C PRO A 247 2.97 -8.15 7.84
N ILE A 248 2.65 -7.70 6.66
CA ILE A 248 3.51 -7.70 5.48
C ILE A 248 3.07 -6.62 4.51
N SER A 249 4.00 -5.94 3.90
CA SER A 249 3.82 -5.08 2.74
C SER A 249 5.00 -5.24 1.79
N ALA A 250 4.77 -5.00 0.51
CA ALA A 250 5.76 -5.14 -0.54
C ALA A 250 5.80 -3.89 -1.40
N ILE A 251 7.00 -3.49 -1.78
CA ILE A 251 7.28 -2.47 -2.77
C ILE A 251 7.94 -3.19 -3.93
N ILE A 252 7.38 -3.07 -5.13
CA ILE A 252 8.01 -3.53 -6.36
C ILE A 252 8.28 -2.34 -7.27
N GLY A 253 9.29 -2.43 -8.11
CA GLY A 253 9.59 -1.32 -9.02
C GLY A 253 10.62 -1.69 -10.08
N LYS A 254 10.85 -0.78 -11.00
CA LYS A 254 11.89 -0.90 -12.02
C LYS A 254 13.25 -1.07 -11.35
N LYS A 255 14.10 -1.90 -11.95
CA LYS A 255 15.39 -2.29 -11.36
C LYS A 255 16.29 -1.07 -11.08
N ASP A 256 16.43 -0.17 -12.03
CA ASP A 256 17.24 1.04 -11.92
C ASP A 256 16.81 1.95 -10.77
N ILE A 257 15.50 2.10 -10.56
CA ILE A 257 14.94 2.90 -9.47
C ILE A 257 15.14 2.20 -8.12
N MET A 258 14.81 0.92 -8.04
CA MET A 258 14.88 0.17 -6.80
C MET A 258 16.32 -0.08 -6.33
N GLN A 259 17.27 -0.15 -7.24
CA GLN A 259 18.69 -0.36 -6.94
C GLN A 259 19.24 0.75 -6.03
N VAL A 260 18.74 1.98 -6.16
CA VAL A 260 19.15 3.12 -5.33
C VAL A 260 18.87 2.90 -3.83
N ALA A 261 18.02 1.94 -3.48
CA ALA A 261 17.82 1.54 -2.09
C ALA A 261 19.13 1.10 -1.41
N GLN A 262 20.13 0.64 -2.16
CA GLN A 262 21.45 0.24 -1.64
C GLN A 262 22.31 1.46 -1.22
N GLU A 263 22.00 2.63 -1.74
CA GLU A 263 22.73 3.88 -1.46
C GLU A 263 22.11 4.66 -0.28
N THR A 264 21.02 4.16 0.29
CA THR A 264 20.35 4.80 1.42
C THR A 264 20.04 3.80 2.53
N PHE A 265 20.21 4.20 3.78
CA PHE A 265 19.94 3.34 4.91
C PHE A 265 18.42 3.12 5.09
N ILE A 266 17.96 1.94 4.71
CA ILE A 266 16.57 1.49 4.83
C ILE A 266 16.58 0.10 5.48
N SER A 267 16.34 0.04 6.78
CA SER A 267 16.42 -1.19 7.56
C SER A 267 15.42 -1.20 8.72
N SER A 268 15.00 -2.40 9.10
CA SER A 268 14.25 -2.66 10.33
C SER A 268 14.43 -4.12 10.72
N THR A 269 14.66 -4.37 12.01
CA THR A 269 14.91 -5.71 12.56
C THR A 269 13.80 -6.69 12.19
N MET A 270 12.52 -6.29 12.31
CA MET A 270 11.39 -7.20 12.12
C MET A 270 11.01 -7.42 10.65
N TRP A 271 11.64 -6.77 9.70
CA TRP A 271 11.30 -6.96 8.29
C TRP A 271 11.70 -8.34 7.76
N THR A 272 12.68 -9.01 8.39
CA THR A 272 13.15 -10.35 8.03
C THR A 272 12.37 -11.49 8.70
N ASP A 273 11.39 -11.17 9.59
CA ASP A 273 10.49 -12.19 10.14
C ASP A 273 9.72 -12.92 9.03
N ARG A 274 9.84 -14.26 9.03
CA ARG A 274 9.34 -15.12 7.95
C ARG A 274 7.83 -15.28 7.92
N LEU A 275 7.11 -15.03 9.02
CA LEU A 275 5.68 -15.31 9.10
C LEU A 275 4.86 -14.47 8.12
N GLY A 276 5.25 -13.21 7.93
CA GLY A 276 4.65 -12.34 6.92
C GLY A 276 4.82 -12.89 5.49
N PHE A 277 6.01 -13.39 5.15
CA PHE A 277 6.30 -13.99 3.84
C PHE A 277 5.50 -15.27 3.61
N ILE A 278 5.43 -16.17 4.61
CA ILE A 278 4.64 -17.40 4.56
C ILE A 278 3.16 -17.06 4.34
N ALA A 279 2.61 -16.12 5.13
CA ALA A 279 1.22 -15.70 4.99
C ALA A 279 0.93 -15.17 3.59
N ALA A 280 1.80 -14.32 3.06
CA ALA A 280 1.65 -13.74 1.72
C ALA A 280 1.67 -14.83 0.63
N LYS A 281 2.66 -15.73 0.64
CA LYS A 281 2.76 -16.82 -0.35
C LYS A 281 1.50 -17.70 -0.36
N VAL A 282 1.01 -18.11 0.82
CA VAL A 282 -0.21 -18.92 0.90
C VAL A 282 -1.43 -18.13 0.42
N THR A 283 -1.50 -16.85 0.77
CA THR A 283 -2.59 -15.95 0.33
C THR A 283 -2.61 -15.82 -1.19
N LEU A 284 -1.48 -15.51 -1.82
CA LEU A 284 -1.37 -15.38 -3.28
C LEU A 284 -1.77 -16.68 -3.99
N LYS A 285 -1.25 -17.82 -3.51
CA LYS A 285 -1.60 -19.12 -4.04
C LYS A 285 -3.12 -19.39 -3.98
N LYS A 286 -3.78 -19.08 -2.85
CA LYS A 286 -5.22 -19.26 -2.68
C LYS A 286 -6.04 -18.32 -3.54
N LEU A 287 -5.69 -17.04 -3.63
CA LEU A 287 -6.35 -16.08 -4.50
C LEU A 287 -6.28 -16.48 -5.97
N LYS A 288 -5.13 -17.02 -6.40
CA LYS A 288 -4.96 -17.56 -7.76
C LYS A 288 -5.86 -18.78 -8.00
N GLN A 289 -5.91 -19.75 -7.05
CA GLN A 289 -6.77 -20.93 -7.13
C GLN A 289 -8.26 -20.58 -7.19
N LEU A 290 -8.68 -19.58 -6.42
CA LEU A 290 -10.07 -19.11 -6.39
C LEU A 290 -10.46 -18.30 -7.63
N ASN A 291 -9.51 -17.96 -8.49
CA ASN A 291 -9.73 -17.07 -9.63
C ASN A 291 -10.44 -15.78 -9.19
N ILE A 292 -9.82 -15.03 -8.28
CA ILE A 292 -10.44 -13.85 -7.65
C ILE A 292 -10.97 -12.86 -8.68
N ASN A 293 -10.33 -12.73 -9.83
CA ASN A 293 -10.78 -11.84 -10.90
C ASN A 293 -12.18 -12.22 -11.41
N ARG A 294 -12.50 -13.53 -11.49
CA ARG A 294 -13.83 -14.00 -11.85
C ARG A 294 -14.85 -13.73 -10.75
N LEU A 295 -14.46 -13.93 -9.47
CA LEU A 295 -15.36 -13.68 -8.33
C LEU A 295 -15.77 -12.21 -8.21
N ILE A 296 -14.88 -11.27 -8.54
CA ILE A 296 -15.14 -9.83 -8.46
C ILE A 296 -15.95 -9.32 -9.65
N SER A 297 -15.92 -10.01 -10.78
CA SER A 297 -16.64 -9.58 -12.01
C SER A 297 -18.11 -10.01 -12.02
N ASN A 298 -18.52 -10.87 -11.11
CA ASN A 298 -19.91 -11.25 -10.86
C ASN A 298 -20.54 -10.38 -9.77
#